data_8c20564e89dab8d024c8bfa48fbf099c
#
_entry.id   8c20564e89dab8d024c8bfa48fbf099c
#
_cell.length_a   1.000
_cell.length_b   1.000
_cell.length_c   1.000
_cell.angle_alpha   90.00
_cell.angle_beta   90.00
_cell.angle_gamma   90.00
#
_symmetry.space_group_name_H-M   'P 1'
#
loop_
_entity.id
_entity.type
_entity.pdbx_description
1 polymer ?
#
loop_
_entity_poly.entity_id
_entity_poly.type
_entity_poly.pdbx_seq_one_letter_code
_entity_poly.pdbx_strand_id
1 'polypeptide(L)'
;RDVERSRGLGDVYKRQTEFNDLRLGVKATYQNWSMKMEVGYVGNKVSIKDAFAAYTSGKHIIQVGQFYEPFTLDMLCSTYDLRFHQSPGIVLALTNGRRMGTSYTYNGKHYYASGGFFTDSDLGNVKNISQGYAIDGRLVYRPVNEEGKLLHIGAAVVYRTPDSALPGDEDENTFIYKSPGVSTIDNRNLIYAKVDHAKYQLKQGVELMIAHQRFFLQGEYIRTMVKREQNFTNYAGHGGYVQCSWLLTGRQYGYDEALACPGRPVGRALELCGRFNILDMNNDCLL
;
A
#
# COMPACT_ATOMS: atom_id res chain seq x y z
N ARG A 1 -1.93 -39.69 21.57
CA ARG A 1 -1.24 -38.66 22.37
C ARG A 1 0.21 -38.41 21.94
N ASP A 2 0.76 -39.17 20.98
CA ASP A 2 2.17 -39.11 20.55
C ASP A 2 2.40 -38.41 19.19
N VAL A 3 1.36 -37.86 18.55
CA VAL A 3 1.45 -37.25 17.23
C VAL A 3 1.83 -35.75 17.30
N GLU A 4 1.68 -35.10 18.42
CA GLU A 4 1.97 -33.67 18.55
C GLU A 4 3.45 -33.30 18.84
N ARG A 5 4.26 -34.28 19.29
CA ARG A 5 5.68 -34.04 19.59
C ARG A 5 6.61 -34.01 18.38
N SER A 6 6.19 -34.56 17.25
CA SER A 6 7.03 -34.63 16.05
C SER A 6 6.92 -33.38 15.15
N ARG A 7 5.94 -32.51 15.36
CA ARG A 7 5.77 -31.27 14.55
C ARG A 7 6.71 -30.12 14.93
N GLY A 8 7.17 -30.08 16.17
CA GLY A 8 8.01 -28.98 16.64
C GLY A 8 9.48 -29.05 16.24
N LEU A 9 10.02 -30.25 15.99
CA LEU A 9 11.44 -30.45 15.67
C LEU A 9 11.71 -30.51 14.15
N GLY A 10 10.71 -30.79 13.32
CA GLY A 10 10.85 -30.85 11.87
C GLY A 10 10.99 -29.48 11.20
N ASP A 11 10.46 -28.44 11.81
CA ASP A 11 10.50 -27.08 11.23
C ASP A 11 11.81 -26.32 11.50
N VAL A 12 12.57 -26.75 12.50
CA VAL A 12 13.85 -26.10 12.88
C VAL A 12 14.96 -26.34 11.84
N TYR A 13 14.84 -27.34 10.98
CA TYR A 13 15.87 -27.71 10.00
C TYR A 13 15.54 -27.35 8.55
N LYS A 14 14.41 -26.75 8.27
CA LYS A 14 14.10 -26.26 6.91
C LYS A 14 14.88 -24.97 6.64
N ARG A 15 16.05 -25.12 6.02
CA ARG A 15 16.76 -23.99 5.41
C ARG A 15 16.02 -23.61 4.14
N GLN A 16 15.29 -22.50 4.16
CA GLN A 16 14.64 -21.96 2.98
C GLN A 16 15.47 -20.79 2.48
N THR A 17 15.76 -20.82 1.19
CA THR A 17 16.35 -19.67 0.47
C THR A 17 15.29 -19.18 -0.49
N GLU A 18 14.92 -17.92 -0.38
CA GLU A 18 13.88 -17.30 -1.19
C GLU A 18 14.37 -15.96 -1.75
N PHE A 19 14.05 -15.70 -3.01
CA PHE A 19 14.18 -14.36 -3.55
C PHE A 19 13.01 -13.51 -3.07
N ASN A 20 13.32 -12.51 -2.28
CA ASN A 20 12.31 -11.66 -1.67
C ASN A 20 11.64 -10.74 -2.69
N ASP A 21 12.42 -10.20 -3.63
CA ASP A 21 11.92 -9.30 -4.67
C ASP A 21 12.94 -9.17 -5.81
N LEU A 22 12.69 -9.86 -6.91
CA LEU A 22 13.46 -9.70 -8.15
C LEU A 22 12.55 -9.05 -9.18
N ARG A 23 12.94 -7.91 -9.74
CA ARG A 23 12.14 -7.17 -10.71
C ARG A 23 12.91 -6.86 -11.97
N LEU A 24 12.22 -6.99 -13.09
CA LEU A 24 12.65 -6.53 -14.40
C LEU A 24 11.60 -5.57 -14.95
N GLY A 25 12.01 -4.37 -15.33
CA GLY A 25 11.09 -3.37 -15.83
C GLY A 25 11.66 -2.57 -17.00
N VAL A 26 10.75 -2.10 -17.83
CA VAL A 26 11.02 -1.19 -18.96
C VAL A 26 10.17 0.07 -18.75
N LYS A 27 10.79 1.23 -18.89
CA LYS A 27 10.12 2.52 -18.92
C LYS A 27 10.45 3.21 -20.22
N ALA A 28 9.44 3.64 -20.96
CA ALA A 28 9.56 4.44 -22.17
C ALA A 28 8.92 5.80 -21.95
N THR A 29 9.50 6.85 -22.51
CA THR A 29 8.95 8.21 -22.46
C THR A 29 9.06 8.82 -23.86
N TYR A 30 7.94 9.34 -24.36
CA TYR A 30 7.89 10.04 -25.64
C TYR A 30 6.96 11.27 -25.52
N GLN A 31 7.52 12.45 -25.67
CA GLN A 31 6.82 13.71 -25.45
C GLN A 31 6.11 13.74 -24.07
N ASN A 32 4.78 13.83 -24.07
CA ASN A 32 3.94 13.86 -22.88
C ASN A 32 3.50 12.46 -22.40
N TRP A 33 3.86 11.41 -23.13
CA TRP A 33 3.51 10.03 -22.81
C TRP A 33 4.63 9.34 -22.07
N SER A 34 4.26 8.57 -21.06
CA SER A 34 5.16 7.64 -20.39
C SER A 34 4.47 6.29 -20.25
N MET A 35 5.23 5.23 -20.45
CA MET A 35 4.77 3.85 -20.28
C MET A 35 5.73 3.13 -19.35
N LYS A 36 5.20 2.31 -18.46
CA LYS A 36 5.99 1.44 -17.59
C LYS A 36 5.41 0.04 -17.63
N MET A 37 6.29 -0.95 -17.76
CA MET A 37 5.98 -2.35 -17.58
C MET A 37 7.02 -2.97 -16.66
N GLU A 38 6.59 -3.62 -15.60
CA GLU A 38 7.44 -4.24 -14.59
C GLU A 38 6.91 -5.62 -14.23
N VAL A 39 7.79 -6.62 -14.28
CA VAL A 39 7.51 -8.00 -13.89
C VAL A 39 8.34 -8.32 -12.66
N GLY A 40 7.73 -8.96 -11.68
CA GLY A 40 8.38 -9.38 -10.45
C GLY A 40 8.36 -10.89 -10.26
N TYR A 41 9.42 -11.41 -9.65
CA TYR A 41 9.52 -12.79 -9.21
C TYR A 41 9.66 -12.80 -7.69
N VAL A 42 8.64 -13.33 -7.01
CA VAL A 42 8.55 -13.38 -5.54
C VAL A 42 7.89 -14.69 -5.15
N GLY A 43 8.45 -15.39 -4.17
CA GLY A 43 7.85 -16.63 -3.65
C GLY A 43 7.63 -17.68 -4.72
N ASN A 44 8.60 -17.87 -5.63
CA ASN A 44 8.54 -18.79 -6.77
C ASN A 44 7.39 -18.52 -7.76
N LYS A 45 6.86 -17.29 -7.79
CA LYS A 45 5.81 -16.89 -8.72
C LYS A 45 6.22 -15.66 -9.51
N VAL A 46 5.93 -15.67 -10.80
CA VAL A 46 6.04 -14.49 -11.67
C VAL A 46 4.74 -13.72 -11.60
N SER A 47 4.81 -12.40 -11.41
CA SER A 47 3.65 -11.53 -11.41
C SER A 47 3.93 -10.22 -12.14
N ILE A 48 2.95 -9.72 -12.87
CA ILE A 48 3.01 -8.37 -13.44
C ILE A 48 2.84 -7.39 -12.29
N LYS A 49 3.78 -6.47 -12.14
CA LYS A 49 3.75 -5.40 -11.15
C LYS A 49 3.06 -4.18 -11.74
N ASP A 50 3.83 -3.20 -12.18
CA ASP A 50 3.26 -2.04 -12.86
C ASP A 50 3.14 -2.32 -14.36
N ALA A 51 1.99 -1.99 -14.96
CA ALA A 51 1.79 -2.04 -16.40
C ALA A 51 0.80 -0.93 -16.77
N PHE A 52 1.32 0.26 -17.07
CA PHE A 52 0.47 1.42 -17.31
C PHE A 52 1.03 2.36 -18.38
N ALA A 53 0.14 3.16 -18.95
CA ALA A 53 0.46 4.32 -19.75
C ALA A 53 -0.03 5.58 -19.01
N ALA A 54 0.73 6.66 -19.05
CA ALA A 54 0.36 7.94 -18.49
C ALA A 54 0.61 9.07 -19.48
N TYR A 55 -0.31 10.03 -19.50
CA TYR A 55 -0.22 11.27 -20.26
C TYR A 55 -0.09 12.44 -19.29
N THR A 56 0.96 13.25 -19.45
CA THR A 56 1.25 14.39 -18.59
C THR A 56 1.14 15.68 -19.39
N SER A 57 0.30 16.61 -18.92
CA SER A 57 0.16 17.96 -19.48
C SER A 57 0.29 18.98 -18.37
N GLY A 58 1.44 19.61 -18.27
CA GLY A 58 1.76 20.54 -17.18
C GLY A 58 1.67 19.87 -15.80
N LYS A 59 0.66 20.27 -15.01
CA LYS A 59 0.40 19.73 -13.66
C LYS A 59 -0.61 18.58 -13.65
N HIS A 60 -1.12 18.19 -14.80
CA HIS A 60 -2.19 17.21 -14.95
C HIS A 60 -1.63 15.89 -15.49
N ILE A 61 -1.97 14.80 -14.84
CA ILE A 61 -1.55 13.44 -15.22
C ILE A 61 -2.79 12.58 -15.29
N ILE A 62 -2.97 11.89 -16.41
CA ILE A 62 -3.97 10.82 -16.56
C ILE A 62 -3.20 9.52 -16.73
N GLN A 63 -3.54 8.52 -15.95
CA GLN A 63 -2.88 7.22 -15.97
C GLN A 63 -3.89 6.11 -16.14
N VAL A 64 -3.59 5.12 -16.98
CA VAL A 64 -4.46 3.97 -17.27
C VAL A 64 -3.60 2.70 -17.27
N GLY A 65 -4.10 1.65 -16.65
CA GLY A 65 -3.42 0.35 -16.57
C GLY A 65 -3.42 -0.24 -15.17
N GLN A 66 -2.39 -1.01 -14.86
CA GLN A 66 -2.21 -1.63 -13.54
C GLN A 66 -1.15 -0.87 -12.75
N PHE A 67 -1.55 -0.34 -11.59
CA PHE A 67 -0.68 0.39 -10.65
C PHE A 67 -1.30 0.43 -9.25
N TYR A 68 -0.60 1.02 -8.28
CA TYR A 68 -1.15 1.20 -6.94
C TYR A 68 -2.23 2.27 -6.88
N GLU A 69 -3.30 1.98 -6.13
CA GLU A 69 -4.30 2.99 -5.76
C GLU A 69 -3.65 4.11 -4.96
N PRO A 70 -3.98 5.39 -5.22
CA PRO A 70 -3.42 6.53 -4.50
C PRO A 70 -4.04 6.66 -3.10
N PHE A 71 -3.61 5.83 -2.13
CA PHE A 71 -4.24 5.77 -0.82
C PHE A 71 -3.27 6.05 0.34
N THR A 72 -2.06 5.47 0.38
CA THR A 72 -1.13 5.65 1.51
C THR A 72 0.24 6.12 1.06
N LEU A 73 0.93 6.89 1.91
CA LEU A 73 2.30 7.33 1.67
C LEU A 73 3.27 6.17 1.45
N ASP A 74 3.21 5.18 2.36
CA ASP A 74 4.19 4.10 2.40
C ASP A 74 4.05 3.16 1.22
N MET A 75 2.81 2.85 0.79
CA MET A 75 2.58 1.95 -0.35
C MET A 75 2.94 2.59 -1.70
N LEU A 76 2.78 3.90 -1.83
CA LEU A 76 3.15 4.64 -3.04
C LEU A 76 4.67 4.83 -3.16
N CYS A 77 5.38 4.72 -2.05
CA CYS A 77 6.84 4.79 -2.03
C CYS A 77 7.45 3.61 -2.78
N SER A 78 8.51 3.86 -3.53
CA SER A 78 9.27 2.78 -4.14
C SER A 78 9.84 1.85 -3.07
N THR A 79 9.81 0.55 -3.31
CA THR A 79 10.39 -0.45 -2.39
C THR A 79 11.86 -0.16 -2.08
N TYR A 80 12.59 0.47 -3.02
CA TYR A 80 13.99 0.86 -2.83
C TYR A 80 14.17 2.12 -1.97
N ASP A 81 13.09 2.85 -1.72
CA ASP A 81 13.09 4.09 -0.93
C ASP A 81 12.51 3.88 0.48
N LEU A 82 12.05 2.65 0.77
CA LEU A 82 11.60 2.26 2.11
C LEU A 82 12.78 2.26 3.10
N ARG A 83 12.53 2.74 4.30
CA ARG A 83 13.51 2.79 5.40
C ARG A 83 13.60 1.50 6.19
N PHE A 84 12.58 0.69 6.11
CA PHE A 84 12.50 -0.63 6.75
C PHE A 84 12.31 -1.69 5.69
N HIS A 85 12.72 -2.91 6.01
CA HIS A 85 12.60 -4.05 5.11
C HIS A 85 11.17 -4.30 4.61
N GLN A 86 10.18 -3.95 5.44
CA GLN A 86 8.76 -4.05 5.09
C GLN A 86 7.99 -2.81 5.50
N SER A 87 6.89 -2.56 4.79
CA SER A 87 5.88 -1.57 5.16
C SER A 87 5.28 -1.86 6.54
N PRO A 88 4.73 -0.85 7.22
CA PRO A 88 4.02 -1.04 8.49
C PRO A 88 2.88 -2.05 8.38
N GLY A 89 2.62 -2.81 9.45
CA GLY A 89 1.57 -3.83 9.46
C GLY A 89 0.20 -3.32 9.07
N ILE A 90 -0.14 -2.08 9.45
CA ILE A 90 -1.40 -1.42 9.08
C ILE A 90 -1.49 -1.19 7.56
N VAL A 91 -0.41 -0.76 6.94
CA VAL A 91 -0.35 -0.54 5.49
C VAL A 91 -0.49 -1.88 4.76
N LEU A 92 0.24 -2.92 5.19
CA LEU A 92 0.14 -4.26 4.60
C LEU A 92 -1.26 -4.88 4.74
N ALA A 93 -1.94 -4.63 5.86
CA ALA A 93 -3.27 -5.18 6.11
C ALA A 93 -4.38 -4.43 5.34
N LEU A 94 -4.32 -3.11 5.26
CA LEU A 94 -5.42 -2.28 4.78
C LEU A 94 -5.23 -1.71 3.37
N THR A 95 -4.06 -1.88 2.76
CA THR A 95 -3.89 -1.52 1.35
C THR A 95 -4.10 -2.72 0.45
N ASN A 96 -4.62 -2.46 -0.72
CA ASN A 96 -4.67 -3.45 -1.76
C ASN A 96 -3.36 -3.40 -2.56
N GLY A 97 -3.02 -4.50 -3.21
CA GLY A 97 -1.95 -4.51 -4.18
C GLY A 97 -2.27 -3.61 -5.38
N ARG A 98 -1.50 -3.77 -6.43
CA ARG A 98 -1.77 -3.11 -7.71
C ARG A 98 -3.09 -3.60 -8.29
N ARG A 99 -3.85 -2.68 -8.89
CA ARG A 99 -5.14 -2.96 -9.51
C ARG A 99 -5.21 -2.31 -10.89
N MET A 100 -6.04 -2.88 -11.75
CA MET A 100 -6.36 -2.26 -13.04
C MET A 100 -7.31 -1.10 -12.83
N GLY A 101 -7.00 0.03 -13.46
CA GLY A 101 -7.83 1.21 -13.31
C GLY A 101 -7.35 2.40 -14.11
N THR A 102 -7.97 3.51 -13.80
CA THR A 102 -7.62 4.83 -14.33
C THR A 102 -7.57 5.83 -13.20
N SER A 103 -6.63 6.74 -13.24
CA SER A 103 -6.52 7.83 -12.28
C SER A 103 -6.23 9.16 -12.95
N TYR A 104 -6.69 10.21 -12.32
CA TYR A 104 -6.33 11.58 -12.64
C TYR A 104 -5.60 12.19 -11.45
N THR A 105 -4.51 12.89 -11.73
CA THR A 105 -3.70 13.56 -10.72
C THR A 105 -3.45 15.00 -11.11
N TYR A 106 -3.67 15.91 -10.17
CA TYR A 106 -3.19 17.28 -10.21
C TYR A 106 -1.97 17.42 -9.29
N ASN A 107 -0.83 17.79 -9.84
CA ASN A 107 0.42 17.94 -9.11
C ASN A 107 0.92 19.40 -9.17
N GLY A 108 0.52 20.21 -8.20
CA GLY A 108 0.98 21.58 -8.00
C GLY A 108 2.05 21.65 -6.90
N LYS A 109 2.72 22.79 -6.76
CA LYS A 109 3.78 22.98 -5.75
C LYS A 109 3.28 22.76 -4.32
N HIS A 110 2.12 23.33 -3.97
CA HIS A 110 1.56 23.27 -2.61
C HIS A 110 0.39 22.31 -2.46
N TYR A 111 -0.25 21.95 -3.54
CA TYR A 111 -1.42 21.07 -3.55
C TYR A 111 -1.21 19.90 -4.50
N TYR A 112 -1.53 18.73 -4.03
CA TYR A 112 -1.61 17.51 -4.82
C TYR A 112 -2.99 16.91 -4.61
N ALA A 113 -3.65 16.51 -5.68
CA ALA A 113 -4.93 15.86 -5.64
C ALA A 113 -4.92 14.70 -6.65
N SER A 114 -5.34 13.54 -6.22
CA SER A 114 -5.41 12.35 -7.06
C SER A 114 -6.72 11.63 -6.79
N GLY A 115 -7.33 11.08 -7.82
CA GLY A 115 -8.52 10.25 -7.70
C GLY A 115 -8.58 9.26 -8.84
N GLY A 116 -9.19 8.11 -8.58
CA GLY A 116 -9.22 7.03 -9.55
C GLY A 116 -10.44 6.12 -9.43
N PHE A 117 -10.58 5.32 -10.47
CA PHE A 117 -11.51 4.20 -10.54
C PHE A 117 -10.73 2.92 -10.83
N PHE A 118 -10.91 1.90 -10.00
CA PHE A 118 -10.18 0.65 -10.07
C PHE A 118 -11.12 -0.54 -10.03
N THR A 119 -10.71 -1.63 -10.66
CA THR A 119 -11.36 -2.93 -10.52
C THR A 119 -10.66 -3.73 -9.42
N ASP A 120 -11.30 -4.77 -8.89
CA ASP A 120 -10.67 -5.61 -7.84
C ASP A 120 -9.77 -6.71 -8.41
N SER A 121 -9.50 -6.71 -9.71
CA SER A 121 -8.58 -7.64 -10.37
C SER A 121 -7.25 -7.00 -10.73
N ASP A 122 -6.27 -7.85 -10.91
CA ASP A 122 -4.98 -7.54 -11.52
C ASP A 122 -4.80 -8.35 -12.82
N LEU A 123 -3.81 -7.98 -13.63
CA LEU A 123 -3.51 -8.65 -14.91
C LEU A 123 -3.13 -10.14 -14.76
N GLY A 124 -2.80 -10.59 -13.56
CA GLY A 124 -2.44 -11.99 -13.26
C GLY A 124 -3.58 -12.84 -12.72
N ASN A 125 -4.69 -12.23 -12.29
CA ASN A 125 -5.81 -12.89 -11.64
C ASN A 125 -7.14 -12.42 -12.23
N VAL A 126 -7.42 -12.82 -13.46
CA VAL A 126 -8.74 -12.62 -14.06
C VAL A 126 -9.65 -13.71 -13.52
N LYS A 127 -10.53 -13.35 -12.61
CA LYS A 127 -11.53 -14.27 -12.05
C LYS A 127 -12.78 -14.28 -12.95
N ASN A 128 -13.40 -15.44 -13.15
CA ASN A 128 -14.69 -15.59 -13.86
C ASN A 128 -15.88 -15.26 -12.94
N ILE A 129 -15.83 -14.11 -12.29
CA ILE A 129 -16.82 -13.63 -11.31
C ILE A 129 -17.18 -12.19 -11.62
N SER A 130 -18.27 -11.71 -11.03
CA SER A 130 -18.59 -10.28 -11.07
C SER A 130 -17.58 -9.50 -10.21
N GLN A 131 -16.73 -8.75 -10.88
CA GLN A 131 -15.66 -8.01 -10.22
C GLN A 131 -16.21 -6.81 -9.45
N GLY A 132 -15.71 -6.65 -8.23
CA GLY A 132 -15.87 -5.44 -7.46
C GLY A 132 -15.11 -4.26 -8.09
N TYR A 133 -15.46 -3.07 -7.66
CA TYR A 133 -14.79 -1.84 -8.07
C TYR A 133 -14.44 -0.97 -6.87
N ALA A 134 -13.50 -0.07 -7.07
CA ALA A 134 -13.14 0.95 -6.11
C ALA A 134 -13.14 2.33 -6.73
N ILE A 135 -13.50 3.31 -5.93
CA ILE A 135 -13.33 4.73 -6.21
C ILE A 135 -12.48 5.29 -5.07
N ASP A 136 -11.41 5.97 -5.41
CA ASP A 136 -10.50 6.56 -4.46
C ASP A 136 -10.26 8.05 -4.69
N GLY A 137 -9.77 8.69 -3.64
CA GLY A 137 -9.33 10.06 -3.69
C GLY A 137 -8.30 10.33 -2.60
N ARG A 138 -7.24 11.09 -2.93
CA ARG A 138 -6.19 11.53 -2.01
C ARG A 138 -5.89 13.00 -2.25
N LEU A 139 -5.87 13.77 -1.18
CA LEU A 139 -5.55 15.20 -1.18
C LEU A 139 -4.35 15.42 -0.28
N VAL A 140 -3.40 16.21 -0.76
CA VAL A 140 -2.20 16.58 -0.01
C VAL A 140 -1.99 18.08 -0.07
N TYR A 141 -1.71 18.66 1.09
CA TYR A 141 -1.28 20.03 1.25
C TYR A 141 0.18 20.09 1.69
N ARG A 142 0.99 20.83 0.95
CA ARG A 142 2.43 21.01 1.17
C ARG A 142 2.73 22.49 1.42
N PRO A 143 2.43 23.04 2.62
CA PRO A 143 2.66 24.46 2.93
C PRO A 143 4.13 24.84 2.81
N VAL A 144 5.03 23.92 3.16
CA VAL A 144 6.47 24.05 2.95
C VAL A 144 6.90 22.94 2.00
N ASN A 145 7.39 23.31 0.85
CA ASN A 145 7.93 22.42 -0.17
C ASN A 145 9.16 23.06 -0.80
N GLU A 146 10.26 22.96 -0.08
CA GLU A 146 11.55 23.55 -0.40
C GLU A 146 12.65 22.51 -0.26
N GLU A 147 13.79 22.75 -0.89
CA GLU A 147 14.94 21.86 -0.77
C GLU A 147 15.35 21.65 0.69
N GLY A 148 15.32 20.40 1.15
CA GLY A 148 15.65 20.03 2.53
C GLY A 148 14.61 20.40 3.57
N LYS A 149 13.46 20.98 3.18
CA LYS A 149 12.36 21.32 4.10
C LYS A 149 11.02 20.97 3.47
N LEU A 150 10.28 20.11 4.15
CA LEU A 150 8.96 19.68 3.69
C LEU A 150 8.02 19.57 4.88
N LEU A 151 6.82 20.09 4.70
CA LEU A 151 5.66 19.77 5.53
C LEU A 151 4.57 19.26 4.59
N HIS A 152 4.18 18.02 4.75
CA HIS A 152 3.17 17.35 3.96
C HIS A 152 2.06 16.87 4.89
N ILE A 153 0.84 17.25 4.61
CA ILE A 153 -0.36 16.86 5.34
C ILE A 153 -1.34 16.34 4.30
N GLY A 154 -1.84 15.12 4.48
CA GLY A 154 -2.75 14.54 3.51
C GLY A 154 -3.89 13.76 4.14
N ALA A 155 -4.89 13.48 3.32
CA ALA A 155 -6.00 12.61 3.63
C ALA A 155 -6.42 11.85 2.38
N ALA A 156 -6.89 10.61 2.58
CA ALA A 156 -7.33 9.76 1.51
C ALA A 156 -8.59 8.97 1.90
N VAL A 157 -9.38 8.62 0.91
CA VAL A 157 -10.59 7.81 1.06
C VAL A 157 -10.67 6.80 -0.08
N VAL A 158 -11.13 5.59 0.23
CA VAL A 158 -11.45 4.55 -0.76
C VAL A 158 -12.81 3.97 -0.43
N TYR A 159 -13.70 4.01 -1.41
CA TYR A 159 -14.93 3.23 -1.42
C TYR A 159 -14.72 2.01 -2.31
N ARG A 160 -15.05 0.81 -1.83
CA ARG A 160 -14.86 -0.44 -2.56
C ARG A 160 -16.05 -1.37 -2.39
N THR A 161 -16.47 -2.02 -3.47
CA THR A 161 -17.39 -3.16 -3.45
C THR A 161 -16.60 -4.46 -3.50
N PRO A 162 -17.07 -5.53 -2.83
CA PRO A 162 -16.44 -6.84 -2.92
C PRO A 162 -16.64 -7.47 -4.30
N ASP A 163 -15.81 -8.45 -4.63
CA ASP A 163 -16.11 -9.37 -5.73
C ASP A 163 -17.33 -10.21 -5.34
N SER A 164 -18.29 -10.37 -6.24
CA SER A 164 -19.37 -11.33 -6.03
C SER A 164 -19.06 -12.64 -6.73
N ALA A 165 -18.77 -13.66 -5.96
CA ALA A 165 -18.58 -15.02 -6.44
C ALA A 165 -19.91 -15.65 -6.91
N LEU A 166 -19.82 -16.82 -7.56
CA LEU A 166 -20.99 -17.63 -7.84
C LEU A 166 -21.64 -18.07 -6.51
N PRO A 167 -22.98 -18.15 -6.43
CA PRO A 167 -23.65 -18.60 -5.22
C PRO A 167 -23.10 -19.94 -4.73
N GLY A 168 -22.63 -19.96 -3.47
CA GLY A 168 -22.05 -21.14 -2.84
C GLY A 168 -20.53 -21.15 -2.74
N ASP A 169 -19.81 -20.16 -3.26
CA ASP A 169 -18.39 -19.99 -3.01
C ASP A 169 -18.16 -19.40 -1.60
N GLU A 170 -17.22 -20.00 -0.85
CA GLU A 170 -16.88 -19.57 0.53
C GLU A 170 -16.33 -18.15 0.62
N ASP A 171 -15.87 -17.58 -0.50
CA ASP A 171 -15.27 -16.23 -0.58
C ASP A 171 -16.23 -15.18 -1.17
N GLU A 172 -17.51 -15.52 -1.32
CA GLU A 172 -18.53 -14.58 -1.81
C GLU A 172 -18.61 -13.35 -0.90
N ASN A 173 -18.58 -12.16 -1.54
CA ASN A 173 -18.72 -10.88 -0.84
C ASN A 173 -17.80 -10.74 0.38
N THR A 174 -16.54 -11.14 0.25
CA THR A 174 -15.60 -11.22 1.37
C THR A 174 -14.45 -10.23 1.22
N PHE A 175 -14.08 -9.56 2.32
CA PHE A 175 -12.83 -8.84 2.46
C PHE A 175 -11.88 -9.57 3.40
N ILE A 176 -10.62 -9.74 2.98
CA ILE A 176 -9.58 -10.40 3.77
C ILE A 176 -8.49 -9.38 4.10
N TYR A 177 -8.23 -9.22 5.39
CA TYR A 177 -7.15 -8.40 5.92
C TYR A 177 -6.07 -9.30 6.50
N LYS A 178 -4.85 -9.12 6.06
CA LYS A 178 -3.73 -9.92 6.53
C LYS A 178 -2.46 -9.09 6.62
N SER A 179 -1.74 -9.27 7.72
CA SER A 179 -0.42 -8.69 7.89
C SER A 179 0.57 -9.79 8.21
N PRO A 180 1.54 -10.05 7.34
CA PRO A 180 2.62 -10.99 7.65
C PRO A 180 3.50 -10.42 8.77
N GLY A 181 4.34 -11.28 9.34
CA GLY A 181 5.38 -10.87 10.27
C GLY A 181 6.48 -10.05 9.58
N VAL A 182 7.46 -9.63 10.36
CA VAL A 182 8.62 -8.86 9.87
C VAL A 182 9.48 -9.66 8.91
N SER A 183 9.40 -11.00 8.96
CA SER A 183 10.16 -11.91 8.10
C SER A 183 9.31 -12.38 6.93
N THR A 184 9.79 -12.20 5.71
CA THR A 184 9.20 -12.74 4.49
C THR A 184 9.40 -14.24 4.33
N ILE A 185 10.35 -14.82 5.06
CA ILE A 185 10.63 -16.27 5.06
C ILE A 185 9.56 -17.03 5.83
N ASP A 186 8.98 -16.42 6.85
CA ASP A 186 7.88 -16.96 7.61
C ASP A 186 6.55 -16.43 7.04
N ASN A 187 5.88 -17.24 6.22
CA ASN A 187 4.61 -16.90 5.56
C ASN A 187 3.41 -16.87 6.52
N ARG A 188 3.63 -16.94 7.83
CA ARG A 188 2.54 -16.83 8.81
C ARG A 188 2.07 -15.40 8.92
N ASN A 189 0.75 -15.22 8.85
CA ASN A 189 0.13 -13.94 9.13
C ASN A 189 0.06 -13.75 10.65
N LEU A 190 0.60 -12.65 11.16
CA LEU A 190 0.44 -12.25 12.56
C LEU A 190 -0.99 -11.77 12.83
N ILE A 191 -1.60 -11.17 11.81
CA ILE A 191 -2.98 -10.71 11.86
C ILE A 191 -3.68 -11.26 10.62
N TYR A 192 -4.86 -11.84 10.85
CA TYR A 192 -5.75 -12.33 9.81
C TYR A 192 -7.20 -12.08 10.23
N ALA A 193 -7.93 -11.33 9.42
CA ALA A 193 -9.36 -11.12 9.60
C ALA A 193 -10.09 -11.36 8.28
N LYS A 194 -11.11 -12.21 8.29
CA LYS A 194 -12.00 -12.50 7.16
C LYS A 194 -13.36 -11.90 7.49
N VAL A 195 -13.88 -11.03 6.64
CA VAL A 195 -15.17 -10.34 6.78
C VAL A 195 -16.03 -10.72 5.60
N ASP A 196 -16.96 -11.62 5.83
CA ASP A 196 -17.93 -12.14 4.88
C ASP A 196 -19.22 -11.31 4.84
N HIS A 197 -20.11 -11.59 3.90
CA HIS A 197 -21.39 -10.90 3.69
C HIS A 197 -21.24 -9.37 3.57
N ALA A 198 -20.15 -8.92 2.97
CA ALA A 198 -19.86 -7.51 2.82
C ALA A 198 -20.65 -6.91 1.65
N LYS A 199 -21.23 -5.72 1.87
CA LYS A 199 -21.86 -4.91 0.82
C LYS A 199 -20.87 -3.93 0.22
N TYR A 200 -20.13 -3.25 1.07
CA TYR A 200 -19.06 -2.32 0.66
C TYR A 200 -18.11 -2.07 1.81
N GLN A 201 -16.94 -1.60 1.47
CA GLN A 201 -15.88 -1.15 2.36
C GLN A 201 -15.63 0.34 2.15
N LEU A 202 -15.46 1.07 3.25
CA LEU A 202 -14.98 2.44 3.25
C LEU A 202 -13.66 2.49 4.05
N LYS A 203 -12.58 2.91 3.40
CA LYS A 203 -11.30 3.19 4.05
C LYS A 203 -11.08 4.68 4.11
N GLN A 204 -10.50 5.13 5.20
CA GLN A 204 -10.12 6.51 5.43
C GLN A 204 -8.70 6.54 5.96
N GLY A 205 -7.88 7.43 5.46
CA GLY A 205 -6.50 7.61 5.89
C GLY A 205 -6.18 9.09 6.11
N VAL A 206 -5.36 9.35 7.10
CA VAL A 206 -4.69 10.65 7.28
C VAL A 206 -3.20 10.43 7.35
N GLU A 207 -2.45 11.36 6.81
CA GLU A 207 -1.01 11.24 6.67
C GLU A 207 -0.29 12.54 6.99
N LEU A 208 0.88 12.40 7.60
CA LEU A 208 1.77 13.50 7.94
C LEU A 208 3.20 13.11 7.58
N MET A 209 3.91 14.04 6.94
CA MET A 209 5.35 13.91 6.76
C MET A 209 6.03 15.24 6.98
N ILE A 210 7.11 15.22 7.72
CA ILE A 210 7.96 16.37 8.01
C ILE A 210 9.39 15.99 7.65
N ALA A 211 10.02 16.76 6.79
CA ALA A 211 11.45 16.68 6.56
C ALA A 211 12.09 18.05 6.86
N HIS A 212 13.14 18.04 7.64
CA HIS A 212 13.93 19.23 7.90
C HIS A 212 15.41 18.87 7.91
N GLN A 213 16.08 19.15 6.79
CA GLN A 213 17.49 18.80 6.56
C GLN A 213 17.76 17.31 6.82
N ARG A 214 18.35 16.97 7.98
CA ARG A 214 18.72 15.63 8.37
C ARG A 214 17.67 14.87 9.19
N PHE A 215 16.58 15.53 9.55
CA PHE A 215 15.49 14.91 10.28
C PHE A 215 14.31 14.60 9.40
N PHE A 216 13.70 13.46 9.65
CA PHE A 216 12.52 12.99 8.94
C PHE A 216 11.54 12.36 9.93
N LEU A 217 10.28 12.74 9.81
CA LEU A 217 9.16 12.16 10.54
C LEU A 217 8.05 11.83 9.54
N GLN A 218 7.48 10.66 9.64
CA GLN A 218 6.34 10.22 8.86
C GLN A 218 5.37 9.45 9.74
N GLY A 219 4.08 9.63 9.52
CA GLY A 219 3.05 8.85 10.17
C GLY A 219 1.79 8.80 9.35
N GLU A 220 1.07 7.70 9.49
CA GLU A 220 -0.25 7.50 8.90
C GLU A 220 -1.17 6.84 9.93
N TYR A 221 -2.44 7.21 9.88
CA TYR A 221 -3.51 6.52 10.58
C TYR A 221 -4.57 6.12 9.54
N ILE A 222 -4.98 4.86 9.59
CA ILE A 222 -5.92 4.28 8.62
C ILE A 222 -7.04 3.59 9.39
N ARG A 223 -8.26 3.82 8.95
CA ARG A 223 -9.46 3.15 9.43
C ARG A 223 -10.18 2.49 8.25
N THR A 224 -10.65 1.27 8.45
CA THR A 224 -11.54 0.57 7.53
C THR A 224 -12.87 0.29 8.21
N MET A 225 -13.95 0.44 7.46
CA MET A 225 -15.31 0.09 7.86
C MET A 225 -15.92 -0.76 6.76
N VAL A 226 -16.48 -1.91 7.12
CA VAL A 226 -17.21 -2.79 6.21
C VAL A 226 -18.68 -2.81 6.60
N LYS A 227 -19.50 -2.36 5.67
CA LYS A 227 -20.94 -2.53 5.79
C LYS A 227 -21.28 -3.95 5.34
N ARG A 228 -21.95 -4.70 6.21
CA ARG A 228 -22.40 -6.07 5.96
C ARG A 228 -23.91 -6.12 5.67
N GLU A 229 -24.40 -7.26 5.24
CA GLU A 229 -25.82 -7.52 5.00
C GLU A 229 -26.65 -7.41 6.28
N GLN A 230 -27.98 -7.33 6.12
CA GLN A 230 -28.87 -6.89 7.20
C GLN A 230 -28.79 -7.67 8.52
N ASN A 231 -28.37 -8.93 8.47
CA ASN A 231 -28.34 -9.80 9.67
C ASN A 231 -26.96 -9.87 10.33
N PHE A 232 -25.99 -9.11 9.83
CA PHE A 232 -24.60 -9.16 10.28
C PHE A 232 -24.14 -7.82 10.84
N THR A 233 -23.43 -7.86 11.96
CA THR A 233 -22.82 -6.65 12.54
C THR A 233 -21.77 -6.08 11.60
N ASN A 234 -21.76 -4.77 11.41
CA ASN A 234 -20.74 -4.10 10.64
C ASN A 234 -19.36 -4.33 11.27
N TYR A 235 -18.34 -4.32 10.43
CA TYR A 235 -16.97 -4.53 10.87
C TYR A 235 -16.19 -3.22 10.79
N ALA A 236 -15.32 -2.98 11.76
CA ALA A 236 -14.37 -1.88 11.75
C ALA A 236 -13.00 -2.35 12.24
N GLY A 237 -11.96 -1.84 11.61
CA GLY A 237 -10.57 -2.06 12.02
C GLY A 237 -9.78 -0.78 11.79
N HIS A 238 -8.73 -0.57 12.56
CA HIS A 238 -7.91 0.63 12.44
C HIS A 238 -6.50 0.41 12.94
N GLY A 239 -5.66 1.38 12.68
CA GLY A 239 -4.30 1.41 13.19
C GLY A 239 -3.51 2.57 12.63
N GLY A 240 -2.26 2.64 13.00
CA GLY A 240 -1.38 3.68 12.55
C GLY A 240 0.07 3.33 12.79
N TYR A 241 0.94 4.15 12.24
CA TYR A 241 2.35 4.10 12.55
C TYR A 241 2.95 5.49 12.59
N VAL A 242 4.06 5.60 13.29
CA VAL A 242 4.96 6.74 13.27
C VAL A 242 6.37 6.21 13.07
N GLN A 243 7.09 6.79 12.13
CA GLN A 243 8.51 6.52 11.94
C GLN A 243 9.30 7.81 11.91
N CYS A 244 10.46 7.77 12.52
CA CYS A 244 11.41 8.86 12.53
C CYS A 244 12.78 8.37 12.04
N SER A 245 13.51 9.28 11.42
CA SER A 245 14.83 9.00 10.90
C SER A 245 15.75 10.20 11.05
N TRP A 246 17.01 9.90 11.22
CA TRP A 246 18.07 10.90 11.32
C TRP A 246 19.25 10.51 10.43
N LEU A 247 19.65 11.41 9.55
CA LEU A 247 20.86 11.25 8.74
C LEU A 247 22.10 11.57 9.58
N LEU A 248 22.87 10.54 9.92
CA LEU A 248 24.17 10.69 10.56
C LEU A 248 25.17 11.30 9.56
N THR A 249 25.11 10.88 8.31
CA THR A 249 25.80 11.49 7.16
C THR A 249 24.82 11.76 6.04
N GLY A 250 25.18 12.62 5.10
CA GLY A 250 24.28 13.05 4.04
C GLY A 250 23.73 14.45 4.29
N ARG A 251 22.98 14.99 3.32
CA ARG A 251 22.53 16.38 3.35
C ARG A 251 21.06 16.51 3.74
N GLN A 252 20.19 15.77 3.06
CA GLN A 252 18.75 15.95 3.14
C GLN A 252 17.99 14.72 2.66
N TYR A 253 16.71 14.65 2.96
CA TYR A 253 15.77 13.67 2.44
C TYR A 253 15.21 14.09 1.09
N GLY A 254 14.98 13.09 0.22
CA GLY A 254 14.28 13.27 -1.03
C GLY A 254 12.77 13.18 -0.86
N TYR A 255 12.08 13.68 -1.86
CA TYR A 255 10.62 13.61 -1.98
C TYR A 255 10.25 13.35 -3.44
N ASP A 256 9.35 12.40 -3.66
CA ASP A 256 8.78 12.14 -4.98
C ASP A 256 7.55 13.05 -5.17
N GLU A 257 7.75 14.10 -5.95
CA GLU A 257 6.71 15.08 -6.26
C GLU A 257 5.55 14.47 -7.06
N ALA A 258 5.86 13.50 -7.94
CA ALA A 258 4.85 12.92 -8.84
C ALA A 258 3.84 12.04 -8.11
N LEU A 259 4.28 11.36 -7.06
CA LEU A 259 3.44 10.50 -6.24
C LEU A 259 3.10 11.13 -4.88
N ALA A 260 3.66 12.30 -4.59
CA ALA A 260 3.56 12.95 -3.30
C ALA A 260 3.87 12.00 -2.14
N CYS A 261 5.05 11.36 -2.18
CA CYS A 261 5.50 10.37 -1.21
C CYS A 261 6.99 10.53 -0.87
N PRO A 262 7.49 9.90 0.22
CA PRO A 262 8.89 10.01 0.59
C PRO A 262 9.82 9.37 -0.44
N GLY A 263 10.95 10.01 -0.68
CA GLY A 263 12.07 9.51 -1.45
C GLY A 263 13.26 9.12 -0.56
N ARG A 264 14.30 8.56 -1.17
CA ARG A 264 15.54 8.24 -0.49
C ARG A 264 16.34 9.50 -0.14
N PRO A 265 17.26 9.43 0.83
CA PRO A 265 18.22 10.51 1.07
C PRO A 265 19.04 10.85 -0.17
N VAL A 266 19.36 12.13 -0.34
CA VAL A 266 20.14 12.63 -1.47
C VAL A 266 21.61 12.28 -1.28
N GLY A 267 22.18 11.52 -2.22
CA GLY A 267 23.57 11.07 -2.20
C GLY A 267 23.81 9.88 -1.27
N ARG A 268 25.07 9.71 -0.85
CA ARG A 268 25.44 8.66 0.11
C ARG A 268 25.11 9.12 1.52
N ALA A 269 24.36 8.30 2.25
CA ALA A 269 23.93 8.62 3.60
C ALA A 269 23.98 7.40 4.51
N LEU A 270 24.26 7.66 5.79
CA LEU A 270 24.03 6.72 6.90
C LEU A 270 22.85 7.27 7.71
N GLU A 271 21.84 6.45 7.89
CA GLU A 271 20.56 6.82 8.47
C GLU A 271 20.26 5.93 9.69
N LEU A 272 19.84 6.56 10.79
CA LEU A 272 19.29 5.89 11.96
C LEU A 272 17.78 6.02 11.92
N CYS A 273 17.05 4.88 11.98
CA CYS A 273 15.60 4.85 11.84
C CYS A 273 14.95 4.16 13.05
N GLY A 274 13.79 4.68 13.46
CA GLY A 274 12.91 4.06 14.44
C GLY A 274 11.46 4.09 13.95
N ARG A 275 10.69 3.01 14.16
CA ARG A 275 9.27 2.92 13.82
C ARG A 275 8.48 2.24 14.92
N PHE A 276 7.35 2.83 15.25
CA PHE A 276 6.32 2.24 16.08
C PHE A 276 5.05 2.10 15.26
N ASN A 277 4.35 0.97 15.38
CA ASN A 277 3.09 0.76 14.70
C ASN A 277 2.10 -0.03 15.57
N ILE A 278 0.80 0.30 15.38
CA ILE A 278 -0.33 -0.35 16.04
C ILE A 278 -1.31 -0.77 14.95
N LEU A 279 -1.86 -1.96 15.09
CA LEU A 279 -2.91 -2.47 14.23
C LEU A 279 -3.93 -3.21 15.09
N ASP A 280 -5.17 -2.72 15.10
CA ASP A 280 -6.30 -3.35 15.73
C ASP A 280 -7.34 -3.75 14.69
N MET A 281 -7.54 -5.05 14.55
CA MET A 281 -8.51 -5.66 13.65
C MET A 281 -9.59 -6.43 14.43
N ASN A 282 -9.64 -6.26 15.75
CA ASN A 282 -10.74 -6.77 16.54
C ASN A 282 -12.00 -5.94 16.25
N ASN A 283 -13.13 -6.61 16.13
CA ASN A 283 -14.39 -5.95 15.84
C ASN A 283 -14.95 -5.27 17.10
N ASP A 284 -14.22 -4.32 17.62
CA ASP A 284 -14.80 -3.43 18.62
C ASP A 284 -15.76 -2.50 17.88
N CYS A 285 -17.04 -2.82 17.98
CA CYS A 285 -18.12 -1.90 17.62
C CYS A 285 -18.02 -0.68 18.54
N LEU A 286 -17.04 0.14 18.37
CA LEU A 286 -16.99 1.47 18.95
C LEU A 286 -17.79 2.41 18.05
N LEU A 287 -19.06 2.52 18.43
CA LEU A 287 -19.97 3.69 18.43
C LEU A 287 -19.81 4.67 17.26
#